data_715ba7267fa3c72db2d61ae33a0ff366
#
_entry.id   715ba7267fa3c72db2d61ae33a0ff366
#
_cell.length_a   1.000
_cell.length_b   1.000
_cell.length_c   1.000
_cell.angle_alpha   90.00
_cell.angle_beta   90.00
_cell.angle_gamma   90.00
#
_symmetry.space_group_name_H-M   'P 1'
#
loop_
_entity.id
_entity.type
_entity.pdbx_description
1 polymer ?
#
loop_
_entity_poly.entity_id
_entity_poly.type
_entity_poly.pdbx_seq_one_letter_code
_entity_poly.pdbx_strand_id
1 'polypeptide(L)'
;MKIASINVNGIREAVELGFLDWLAEQDADVVCVQNLKAKSFELDDTILYPEGYEGYFLDAEQDGFSGVGLYCRKIPKAIMYGLGFEQCDNEGRFLQADYDRFSVATFLMPSGDDDPAAKQTFMTQYLEYLNKMARKRREYIICGTWHIAHKTLDLANWADNQTTP
;
A
#
# COMPACT_ATOMS: atom_id res chain seq x y z
N MET A 1 -15.97 0.21 12.03
CA MET A 1 -14.57 0.04 11.62
C MET A 1 -14.12 1.31 10.92
N LYS A 2 -13.00 1.85 11.34
CA LYS A 2 -12.34 3.02 10.72
C LYS A 2 -11.07 2.53 10.02
N ILE A 3 -10.91 2.87 8.75
CA ILE A 3 -9.69 2.57 7.98
C ILE A 3 -9.09 3.90 7.54
N ALA A 4 -7.79 4.06 7.74
CA ALA A 4 -7.02 5.19 7.25
C ALA A 4 -6.01 4.70 6.19
N SER A 5 -5.63 5.59 5.28
CA SER A 5 -4.60 5.31 4.27
C SER A 5 -3.70 6.51 4.10
N ILE A 6 -2.39 6.27 4.05
CA ILE A 6 -1.38 7.33 3.96
C ILE A 6 -0.18 6.86 3.13
N ASN A 7 0.26 7.68 2.20
CA ASN A 7 1.56 7.53 1.54
C ASN A 7 2.59 8.33 2.35
N VAL A 8 3.51 7.62 2.99
CA VAL A 8 4.51 8.24 3.89
C VAL A 8 5.76 8.73 3.15
N ASN A 9 5.97 8.27 1.92
CA ASN A 9 7.15 8.64 1.12
C ASN A 9 8.49 8.51 1.86
N GLY A 10 8.64 7.46 2.66
CA GLY A 10 9.75 7.18 3.56
C GLY A 10 9.26 7.13 5.01
N ILE A 11 9.23 5.90 5.58
CA ILE A 11 8.68 5.70 6.94
C ILE A 11 9.54 6.37 8.02
N ARG A 12 10.86 6.39 7.85
CA ARG A 12 11.77 6.99 8.86
C ARG A 12 11.56 8.50 8.96
N GLU A 13 11.55 9.18 7.82
CA GLU A 13 11.29 10.63 7.75
C GLU A 13 9.87 10.95 8.24
N ALA A 14 8.90 10.12 7.91
CA ALA A 14 7.53 10.30 8.39
C ALA A 14 7.44 10.19 9.91
N VAL A 15 8.20 9.29 10.55
CA VAL A 15 8.27 9.16 12.01
C VAL A 15 8.89 10.40 12.64
N GLU A 16 9.96 10.94 12.07
CA GLU A 16 10.57 12.22 12.51
C GLU A 16 9.60 13.39 12.43
N LEU A 17 8.67 13.34 11.45
CA LEU A 17 7.62 14.35 11.26
C LEU A 17 6.34 14.10 12.11
N GLY A 18 6.34 13.09 12.99
CA GLY A 18 5.23 12.83 13.92
C GLY A 18 4.22 11.80 13.43
N PHE A 19 4.61 10.90 12.53
CA PHE A 19 3.71 9.85 12.03
C PHE A 19 3.12 8.96 13.14
N LEU A 20 3.90 8.62 14.17
CA LEU A 20 3.43 7.76 15.27
C LEU A 20 2.37 8.47 16.12
N ASP A 21 2.53 9.76 16.39
CA ASP A 21 1.53 10.57 17.08
C ASP A 21 0.24 10.66 16.26
N TRP A 22 0.38 10.95 14.96
CA TRP A 22 -0.74 10.94 14.03
C TRP A 22 -1.46 9.58 14.01
N LEU A 23 -0.71 8.47 13.98
CA LEU A 23 -1.26 7.11 13.99
C LEU A 23 -2.11 6.85 15.24
N ALA A 24 -1.62 7.27 16.42
CA ALA A 24 -2.34 7.15 17.68
C ALA A 24 -3.62 7.99 17.69
N GLU A 25 -3.56 9.24 17.20
CA GLU A 25 -4.70 10.17 17.13
C GLU A 25 -5.80 9.68 16.18
N GLN A 26 -5.43 8.95 15.11
CA GLN A 26 -6.43 8.46 14.16
C GLN A 26 -7.42 7.50 14.79
N ASP A 27 -7.07 6.77 15.84
CA ASP A 27 -7.93 5.74 16.45
C ASP A 27 -8.58 4.83 15.39
N ALA A 28 -7.79 4.45 14.38
CA ALA A 28 -8.24 3.62 13.27
C ALA A 28 -8.14 2.12 13.61
N ASP A 29 -9.04 1.30 13.11
CA ASP A 29 -8.96 -0.16 13.24
C ASP A 29 -7.84 -0.74 12.36
N VAL A 30 -7.65 -0.15 11.18
CA VAL A 30 -6.58 -0.52 10.23
C VAL A 30 -6.01 0.74 9.59
N VAL A 31 -4.68 0.82 9.49
CA VAL A 31 -3.98 1.89 8.75
C VAL A 31 -3.16 1.28 7.63
N CYS A 32 -3.48 1.67 6.40
CA CYS A 32 -2.77 1.28 5.18
C CYS A 32 -1.66 2.29 4.89
N VAL A 33 -0.42 1.82 4.82
CA VAL A 33 0.75 2.67 4.59
C VAL A 33 1.39 2.30 3.27
N GLN A 34 1.75 3.29 2.46
CA GLN A 34 2.43 3.08 1.19
C GLN A 34 3.77 3.83 1.16
N ASN A 35 4.68 3.29 0.34
CA ASN A 35 5.95 3.90 0.01
C ASN A 35 6.88 4.02 1.24
N LEU A 36 7.12 2.87 1.89
CA LEU A 36 7.93 2.76 3.11
C LEU A 36 9.38 3.19 2.91
N LYS A 37 9.97 2.83 1.76
CA LYS A 37 11.37 3.12 1.39
C LYS A 37 12.39 2.67 2.44
N ALA A 38 12.08 1.60 3.17
CA ALA A 38 12.93 1.04 4.21
C ALA A 38 12.74 -0.48 4.29
N LYS A 39 13.78 -1.17 4.74
CA LYS A 39 13.68 -2.59 5.09
C LYS A 39 13.06 -2.73 6.48
N SER A 40 12.10 -3.63 6.63
CA SER A 40 11.41 -3.85 7.90
C SER A 40 12.38 -4.28 9.01
N PHE A 41 13.38 -5.12 8.69
CA PHE A 41 14.37 -5.59 9.66
C PHE A 41 15.34 -4.50 10.17
N GLU A 42 15.33 -3.30 9.56
CA GLU A 42 16.12 -2.14 9.97
C GLU A 42 15.28 -1.11 10.76
N LEU A 43 13.98 -1.36 10.94
CA LEU A 43 13.09 -0.46 11.67
C LEU A 43 13.04 -0.81 13.16
N ASP A 44 12.93 0.20 13.99
CA ASP A 44 12.77 0.03 15.44
C ASP A 44 11.42 -0.61 15.78
N ASP A 45 11.36 -1.34 16.90
CA ASP A 45 10.14 -1.97 17.41
C ASP A 45 9.00 -0.97 17.61
N THR A 46 9.30 0.29 17.94
CA THR A 46 8.30 1.36 18.07
C THR A 46 7.60 1.68 16.75
N ILE A 47 8.28 1.46 15.63
CA ILE A 47 7.71 1.62 14.28
C ILE A 47 6.98 0.34 13.86
N LEU A 48 7.57 -0.82 14.16
CA LEU A 48 7.01 -2.11 13.77
C LEU A 48 5.74 -2.45 14.59
N TYR A 49 5.75 -2.14 15.87
CA TYR A 49 4.70 -2.51 16.83
C TYR A 49 4.31 -1.32 17.71
N PRO A 50 3.78 -0.22 17.13
CA PRO A 50 3.33 0.92 17.92
C PRO A 50 2.19 0.53 18.85
N GLU A 51 2.04 1.23 19.95
CA GLU A 51 1.05 0.89 20.99
C GLU A 51 -0.36 0.70 20.41
N GLY A 52 -0.95 -0.45 20.68
CA GLY A 52 -2.29 -0.82 20.23
C GLY A 52 -2.38 -1.32 18.79
N TYR A 53 -1.24 -1.55 18.10
CA TYR A 53 -1.23 -2.07 16.74
C TYR A 53 -0.23 -3.21 16.55
N GLU A 54 -0.60 -4.15 15.70
CA GLU A 54 0.30 -5.11 15.08
C GLU A 54 0.66 -4.63 13.68
N GLY A 55 1.97 -4.50 13.41
CA GLY A 55 2.47 -4.07 12.11
C GLY A 55 2.82 -5.25 11.20
N TYR A 56 2.45 -5.12 9.93
CA TYR A 56 2.79 -6.07 8.86
C TYR A 56 3.38 -5.27 7.70
N PHE A 57 4.51 -5.73 7.16
CA PHE A 57 5.26 -4.99 6.15
C PHE A 57 5.69 -5.89 5.01
N LEU A 58 5.72 -5.36 3.81
CA LEU A 58 6.29 -5.98 2.63
C LEU A 58 7.22 -4.95 1.98
N ASP A 59 8.52 -5.13 2.18
CA ASP A 59 9.56 -4.26 1.62
C ASP A 59 9.84 -4.64 0.17
N ALA A 60 10.36 -3.70 -0.61
CA ALA A 60 10.95 -4.01 -1.91
C ALA A 60 12.30 -4.72 -1.75
N GLU A 61 12.71 -5.53 -2.74
CA GLU A 61 14.06 -6.09 -2.78
C GLU A 61 15.13 -5.01 -2.90
N GLN A 62 14.83 -3.95 -3.67
CA GLN A 62 15.69 -2.78 -3.80
C GLN A 62 15.60 -1.90 -2.56
N ASP A 63 16.76 -1.53 -1.98
CA ASP A 63 16.81 -0.64 -0.83
C ASP A 63 16.31 0.77 -1.16
N GLY A 64 15.62 1.38 -0.20
CA GLY A 64 15.11 2.75 -0.34
C GLY A 64 13.99 2.92 -1.37
N PHE A 65 13.39 1.83 -1.83
CA PHE A 65 12.38 1.84 -2.88
C PHE A 65 11.05 1.26 -2.38
N SER A 66 9.92 1.83 -2.83
CA SER A 66 8.56 1.27 -2.64
C SER A 66 8.26 0.76 -1.22
N GLY A 67 7.62 -0.41 -1.11
CA GLY A 67 7.21 -1.03 0.14
C GLY A 67 5.86 -0.57 0.67
N VAL A 68 5.10 -1.50 1.24
CA VAL A 68 3.79 -1.23 1.84
C VAL A 68 3.67 -1.85 3.23
N GLY A 69 2.81 -1.27 4.08
CA GLY A 69 2.57 -1.76 5.42
C GLY A 69 1.11 -1.65 5.84
N LEU A 70 0.75 -2.46 6.82
CA LEU A 70 -0.53 -2.43 7.51
C LEU A 70 -0.29 -2.37 9.02
N TYR A 71 -0.93 -1.43 9.70
CA TYR A 71 -1.09 -1.46 11.14
C TYR A 71 -2.51 -1.88 11.48
N CYS A 72 -2.66 -2.94 12.26
CA CYS A 72 -3.94 -3.56 12.59
C CYS A 72 -4.15 -3.58 14.10
N ARG A 73 -5.27 -3.03 14.61
CA ARG A 73 -5.62 -3.14 16.04
C ARG A 73 -6.05 -4.56 16.42
N LYS A 74 -6.73 -5.24 15.52
CA LYS A 74 -7.13 -6.64 15.70
C LYS A 74 -6.28 -7.51 14.80
N ILE A 75 -5.72 -8.57 15.37
CA ILE A 75 -4.93 -9.55 14.63
C ILE A 75 -5.81 -10.15 13.51
N PRO A 76 -5.40 -10.03 12.24
CA PRO A 76 -6.10 -10.64 11.12
C PRO A 76 -6.02 -12.18 11.20
N LYS A 77 -6.96 -12.87 10.55
CA LYS A 77 -6.92 -14.33 10.42
C LYS A 77 -5.80 -14.82 9.51
N ALA A 78 -5.45 -14.02 8.51
CA ALA A 78 -4.35 -14.28 7.59
C ALA A 78 -3.81 -12.97 7.03
N ILE A 79 -2.54 -12.99 6.65
CA ILE A 79 -1.89 -11.94 5.88
C ILE A 79 -1.46 -12.53 4.54
N MET A 80 -1.77 -11.84 3.45
CA MET A 80 -1.32 -12.17 2.12
C MET A 80 -0.28 -11.14 1.67
N TYR A 81 0.91 -11.62 1.37
CA TYR A 81 2.05 -10.85 0.89
C TYR A 81 2.12 -10.97 -0.63
N GLY A 82 2.04 -9.84 -1.34
CA GLY A 82 2.10 -9.81 -2.78
C GLY A 82 0.88 -10.39 -3.50
N LEU A 83 0.97 -10.50 -4.81
CA LEU A 83 -0.11 -10.98 -5.70
C LEU A 83 0.30 -12.22 -6.52
N GLY A 84 1.55 -12.69 -6.38
CA GLY A 84 2.09 -13.82 -7.11
C GLY A 84 2.63 -13.48 -8.50
N PHE A 85 2.94 -12.21 -8.77
CA PHE A 85 3.70 -11.81 -9.95
C PHE A 85 4.89 -10.92 -9.56
N GLU A 86 6.00 -11.14 -10.26
CA GLU A 86 7.34 -10.72 -9.88
C GLU A 86 7.43 -9.22 -9.54
N GLN A 87 6.95 -8.35 -10.40
CA GLN A 87 7.04 -6.90 -10.17
C GLN A 87 6.30 -6.47 -8.89
N CYS A 88 5.13 -7.04 -8.62
CA CYS A 88 4.37 -6.71 -7.41
C CYS A 88 5.08 -7.16 -6.15
N ASP A 89 5.58 -8.38 -6.18
CA ASP A 89 6.11 -9.04 -4.99
C ASP A 89 7.50 -8.52 -4.66
N ASN A 90 8.40 -8.41 -5.66
CA ASN A 90 9.77 -7.93 -5.47
C ASN A 90 9.84 -6.42 -5.14
N GLU A 91 8.86 -5.65 -5.60
CA GLU A 91 8.79 -4.22 -5.30
C GLU A 91 7.93 -3.90 -4.05
N GLY A 92 7.41 -4.93 -3.35
CA GLY A 92 6.64 -4.73 -2.13
C GLY A 92 5.39 -3.86 -2.32
N ARG A 93 4.53 -4.19 -3.31
CA ARG A 93 3.46 -3.28 -3.73
C ARG A 93 2.06 -3.64 -3.25
N PHE A 94 1.87 -4.82 -2.66
CA PHE A 94 0.55 -5.26 -2.18
C PHE A 94 0.66 -6.08 -0.91
N LEU A 95 -0.15 -5.72 0.09
CA LEU A 95 -0.28 -6.44 1.35
C LEU A 95 -1.73 -6.45 1.80
N GLN A 96 -2.28 -7.62 2.17
CA GLN A 96 -3.68 -7.77 2.54
C GLN A 96 -3.83 -8.46 3.89
N ALA A 97 -4.69 -7.90 4.73
CA ALA A 97 -5.15 -8.48 5.98
C ALA A 97 -6.56 -9.05 5.82
N ASP A 98 -6.72 -10.34 6.12
CA ASP A 98 -8.00 -11.05 6.04
C ASP A 98 -8.68 -11.14 7.40
N TYR A 99 -9.93 -10.67 7.48
CA TYR A 99 -10.83 -10.81 8.62
C TYR A 99 -11.96 -11.81 8.28
N ASP A 100 -12.95 -11.99 9.15
CA ASP A 100 -14.02 -12.99 8.96
C ASP A 100 -14.79 -12.85 7.63
N ARG A 101 -15.23 -11.62 7.31
CA ARG A 101 -16.13 -11.35 6.19
C ARG A 101 -15.54 -10.42 5.14
N PHE A 102 -14.48 -9.74 5.46
CA PHE A 102 -13.85 -8.74 4.61
C PHE A 102 -12.34 -8.84 4.65
N SER A 103 -11.70 -8.23 3.67
CA SER A 103 -10.25 -8.03 3.61
C SER A 103 -9.92 -6.56 3.44
N VAL A 104 -8.85 -6.12 4.07
CA VAL A 104 -8.29 -4.78 3.88
C VAL A 104 -6.92 -4.93 3.24
N ALA A 105 -6.67 -4.21 2.18
CA ALA A 105 -5.37 -4.25 1.50
C ALA A 105 -4.79 -2.85 1.34
N THR A 106 -3.47 -2.76 1.45
CA THR A 106 -2.68 -1.61 1.04
C THR A 106 -2.04 -1.88 -0.31
N PHE A 107 -1.97 -0.86 -1.16
CA PHE A 107 -1.53 -0.99 -2.55
C PHE A 107 -0.72 0.23 -3.01
N LEU A 108 0.33 -0.01 -3.78
CA LEU A 108 1.14 1.04 -4.39
C LEU A 108 1.36 0.74 -5.89
N MET A 109 0.63 1.48 -6.75
CA MET A 109 0.81 1.40 -8.20
C MET A 109 2.20 1.94 -8.60
N PRO A 110 2.90 1.34 -9.57
CA PRO A 110 4.05 1.99 -10.21
C PRO A 110 3.70 3.38 -10.78
N SER A 111 4.58 4.36 -10.63
CA SER A 111 4.33 5.71 -11.15
C SER A 111 4.23 5.74 -12.68
N GLY A 112 5.08 4.98 -13.35
CA GLY A 112 5.18 4.96 -14.81
C GLY A 112 6.09 6.04 -15.38
N ASP A 113 6.66 6.90 -14.51
CA ASP A 113 7.55 7.98 -14.96
C ASP A 113 8.85 7.42 -15.57
N ASP A 114 9.39 6.35 -14.98
CA ASP A 114 10.63 5.72 -15.42
C ASP A 114 10.38 4.63 -16.47
N ASP A 115 9.30 3.86 -16.34
CA ASP A 115 8.95 2.76 -17.27
C ASP A 115 7.43 2.65 -17.47
N PRO A 116 6.87 3.35 -18.46
CA PRO A 116 5.47 3.26 -18.83
C PRO A 116 5.02 1.84 -19.23
N ALA A 117 5.91 1.07 -19.88
CA ALA A 117 5.57 -0.28 -20.34
C ALA A 117 5.47 -1.27 -19.16
N ALA A 118 6.34 -1.15 -18.17
CA ALA A 118 6.26 -1.91 -16.93
C ALA A 118 4.96 -1.60 -16.16
N LYS A 119 4.57 -0.33 -16.06
CA LYS A 119 3.29 0.08 -15.46
C LYS A 119 2.10 -0.55 -16.19
N GLN A 120 2.09 -0.52 -17.52
CA GLN A 120 1.02 -1.11 -18.34
C GLN A 120 0.91 -2.64 -18.10
N THR A 121 2.06 -3.32 -18.04
CA THR A 121 2.12 -4.75 -17.74
C THR A 121 1.59 -5.05 -16.34
N PHE A 122 2.01 -4.27 -15.34
CA PHE A 122 1.51 -4.37 -13.98
C PHE A 122 -0.01 -4.19 -13.91
N MET A 123 -0.55 -3.16 -14.55
CA MET A 123 -1.99 -2.89 -14.59
C MET A 123 -2.77 -4.06 -15.18
N THR A 124 -2.26 -4.70 -16.23
CA THR A 124 -2.89 -5.87 -16.86
C THR A 124 -2.96 -7.04 -15.88
N GLN A 125 -1.86 -7.37 -15.21
CA GLN A 125 -1.81 -8.44 -14.20
C GLN A 125 -2.68 -8.13 -12.98
N TYR A 126 -2.67 -6.87 -12.54
CA TYR A 126 -3.51 -6.43 -11.44
C TYR A 126 -5.02 -6.50 -11.77
N LEU A 127 -5.41 -6.16 -12.99
CA LEU A 127 -6.80 -6.32 -13.45
C LEU A 127 -7.26 -7.77 -13.44
N GLU A 128 -6.38 -8.71 -13.81
CA GLU A 128 -6.69 -10.14 -13.69
C GLU A 128 -6.93 -10.56 -12.24
N TYR A 129 -6.12 -10.05 -11.31
CA TYR A 129 -6.34 -10.26 -9.88
C TYR A 129 -7.68 -9.70 -9.43
N LEU A 130 -8.02 -8.45 -9.75
CA LEU A 130 -9.31 -7.84 -9.39
C LEU A 130 -10.50 -8.63 -9.94
N ASN A 131 -10.42 -9.13 -11.18
CA ASN A 131 -11.45 -9.96 -11.78
C ASN A 131 -11.63 -11.31 -11.04
N LYS A 132 -10.56 -11.90 -10.49
CA LYS A 132 -10.64 -13.09 -9.65
C LYS A 132 -11.31 -12.77 -8.31
N MET A 133 -10.95 -11.62 -7.71
CA MET A 133 -11.51 -11.17 -6.43
C MET A 133 -13.01 -10.86 -6.53
N ALA A 134 -13.46 -10.20 -7.61
CA ALA A 134 -14.85 -9.86 -7.84
C ALA A 134 -15.79 -11.09 -7.91
N ARG A 135 -15.26 -12.29 -8.13
CA ARG A 135 -16.01 -13.55 -8.15
C ARG A 135 -16.14 -14.21 -6.76
N LYS A 136 -15.39 -13.73 -5.78
CA LYS A 136 -15.42 -14.29 -4.42
C LYS A 136 -16.57 -13.66 -3.62
N ARG A 137 -17.19 -14.45 -2.73
CA ARG A 137 -18.21 -13.97 -1.78
C ARG A 137 -17.54 -13.33 -0.56
N ARG A 138 -16.79 -12.24 -0.78
CA ARG A 138 -16.05 -11.53 0.27
C ARG A 138 -15.97 -10.06 -0.08
N GLU A 139 -16.10 -9.20 0.91
CA GLU A 139 -15.91 -7.76 0.75
C GLU A 139 -14.41 -7.43 0.76
N TYR A 140 -13.98 -6.56 -0.16
CA TYR A 140 -12.60 -6.10 -0.26
C TYR A 140 -12.54 -4.59 -0.18
N ILE A 141 -11.67 -4.07 0.67
CA ILE A 141 -11.35 -2.66 0.81
C ILE A 141 -9.88 -2.52 0.45
N ILE A 142 -9.60 -1.90 -0.70
CA ILE A 142 -8.24 -1.69 -1.19
C ILE A 142 -7.95 -0.21 -1.13
N CYS A 143 -7.02 0.17 -0.25
CA CYS A 143 -6.55 1.53 -0.08
C CYS A 143 -5.15 1.66 -0.69
N GLY A 144 -4.80 2.81 -1.23
CA GLY A 144 -3.44 2.97 -1.73
C GLY A 144 -3.22 4.17 -2.62
N THR A 145 -2.00 4.26 -3.13
CA THR A 145 -1.56 5.25 -4.10
C THR A 145 -1.67 4.66 -5.50
N TRP A 146 -2.53 5.22 -6.33
CA TRP A 146 -2.89 4.65 -7.62
C TRP A 146 -2.10 5.19 -8.80
N HIS A 147 -1.51 6.39 -8.67
CA HIS A 147 -0.81 7.08 -9.77
C HIS A 147 -1.62 7.12 -11.08
N ILE A 148 -2.95 7.30 -10.97
CA ILE A 148 -3.89 7.38 -12.07
C ILE A 148 -4.75 8.62 -11.89
N ALA A 149 -4.83 9.46 -12.93
CA ALA A 149 -5.77 10.57 -13.01
C ALA A 149 -6.97 10.16 -13.89
N HIS A 150 -8.19 10.35 -13.39
CA HIS A 150 -9.41 10.05 -14.15
C HIS A 150 -9.97 11.29 -14.84
N LYS A 151 -9.79 12.46 -14.25
CA LYS A 151 -10.29 13.74 -14.77
C LYS A 151 -9.19 14.81 -14.75
N THR A 152 -9.39 15.88 -15.52
CA THR A 152 -8.49 17.03 -15.52
C THR A 152 -8.26 17.64 -14.14
N LEU A 153 -9.26 17.53 -13.24
CA LEU A 153 -9.18 18.04 -11.88
C LEU A 153 -8.20 17.23 -10.99
N ASP A 154 -7.92 15.99 -11.35
CA ASP A 154 -7.08 15.07 -10.57
C ASP A 154 -5.57 15.31 -10.79
N LEU A 155 -5.21 16.17 -11.75
CA LEU A 155 -3.82 16.42 -12.15
C LEU A 155 -3.56 17.90 -12.41
N ALA A 156 -2.63 18.48 -11.67
CA ALA A 156 -2.31 19.92 -11.79
C ALA A 156 -1.81 20.29 -13.21
N ASN A 157 -1.04 19.40 -13.84
CA ASN A 157 -0.44 19.62 -15.16
C ASN A 157 -1.07 18.71 -16.22
N TRP A 158 -2.39 18.69 -16.30
CA TRP A 158 -3.14 17.83 -17.22
C TRP A 158 -2.66 17.94 -18.68
N ALA A 159 -2.41 19.16 -19.17
CA ALA A 159 -2.02 19.41 -20.54
C ALA A 159 -0.73 18.68 -20.93
N ASP A 160 0.23 18.57 -20.02
CA ASP A 160 1.54 17.95 -20.23
C ASP A 160 1.50 16.42 -20.05
N ASN A 161 0.42 15.88 -19.45
CA ASN A 161 0.32 14.48 -19.04
C ASN A 161 -0.79 13.70 -19.78
N GLN A 162 -1.34 14.21 -20.87
CA GLN A 162 -2.43 13.54 -21.61
C GLN A 162 -2.05 12.20 -22.22
N THR A 163 -0.75 11.94 -22.44
CA THR A 163 -0.23 10.70 -23.03
C THR A 163 0.53 9.83 -22.04
N THR A 164 0.60 10.25 -20.77
CA THR A 164 1.26 9.46 -19.70
C THR A 164 0.32 8.35 -19.24
N PRO A 165 0.77 7.09 -19.18
CA PRO A 165 -0.04 5.95 -18.76
C PRO A 165 -0.40 5.97 -17.28
#